data_7aca3fb4d5334639aa7b364da3387cf2
#
_entry.id   7aca3fb4d5334639aa7b364da3387cf2
#
_cell.length_a   1.000
_cell.length_b   1.000
_cell.length_c   1.000
_cell.angle_alpha   90.00
_cell.angle_beta   90.00
_cell.angle_gamma   90.00
#
_symmetry.space_group_name_H-M   'P 1'
#
loop_
_entity.id
_entity.type
_entity.pdbx_description
1 polymer ?
#
loop_
_entity_poly.entity_id
_entity_poly.type
_entity_poly.pdbx_seq_one_letter_code
_entity_poly.pdbx_strand_id
1 'polypeptide(L)'
;MRTLAVCAAALICASSAAAALPRTGIFVPGRSLGGIRLDESASAVRAVLGPHGVCVGCATTTWYFNYKPFDQRGLAVELTGGRVSAVYTLWQPTGWRAAKGLQLGVVEAQLTTSTGPLVSIACSGYDARVADGTEARSVYYVVQGKLWGFGLMHAHANPCR
;
A
#
# COMPACT_ATOMS: atom_id res chain seq x y z
N MET A 1 26.26 61.61 -9.10
CA MET A 1 25.12 60.92 -8.47
C MET A 1 25.11 59.49 -8.95
N ARG A 2 25.45 58.52 -8.04
CA ARG A 2 25.46 57.05 -8.33
C ARG A 2 24.28 56.44 -7.60
N THR A 3 23.30 55.95 -8.37
CA THR A 3 22.11 55.23 -7.90
C THR A 3 22.49 53.80 -7.63
N LEU A 4 22.44 53.37 -6.37
CA LEU A 4 22.57 51.98 -5.92
C LEU A 4 21.19 51.27 -6.07
N ALA A 5 21.11 50.29 -6.97
CA ALA A 5 19.96 49.40 -7.08
C ALA A 5 20.13 48.27 -6.07
N VAL A 6 19.21 48.21 -5.09
CA VAL A 6 19.12 47.13 -4.11
C VAL A 6 18.24 46.02 -4.69
N CYS A 7 18.82 44.89 -5.10
CA CYS A 7 18.07 43.68 -5.46
C CYS A 7 17.64 42.97 -4.20
N ALA A 8 16.35 43.01 -3.84
CA ALA A 8 15.75 42.19 -2.81
C ALA A 8 15.51 40.78 -3.37
N ALA A 9 16.32 39.80 -2.94
CA ALA A 9 16.09 38.40 -3.24
C ALA A 9 15.02 37.85 -2.30
N ALA A 10 13.83 37.58 -2.82
CA ALA A 10 12.76 36.91 -2.09
C ALA A 10 13.09 35.43 -2.00
N LEU A 11 13.47 34.93 -0.82
CA LEU A 11 13.54 33.50 -0.51
C LEU A 11 12.12 32.93 -0.47
N ILE A 12 11.74 32.20 -1.50
CA ILE A 12 10.52 31.39 -1.51
C ILE A 12 10.83 30.11 -0.70
N CYS A 13 10.44 30.08 0.57
CA CYS A 13 10.42 28.84 1.36
C CYS A 13 9.32 27.93 0.79
N ALA A 14 9.70 27.00 -0.07
CA ALA A 14 8.82 25.89 -0.47
C ALA A 14 8.61 24.99 0.74
N SER A 15 7.49 25.17 1.45
CA SER A 15 7.04 24.24 2.49
C SER A 15 6.70 22.92 1.81
N SER A 16 7.55 21.90 1.99
CA SER A 16 7.26 20.53 1.58
C SER A 16 6.07 20.06 2.42
N ALA A 17 4.85 20.10 1.89
CA ALA A 17 3.70 19.47 2.51
C ALA A 17 4.03 17.97 2.63
N ALA A 18 4.15 17.48 3.86
CA ALA A 18 4.31 16.06 4.11
C ALA A 18 3.10 15.33 3.48
N ALA A 19 3.36 14.46 2.50
CA ALA A 19 2.31 13.68 1.89
C ALA A 19 1.63 12.82 2.97
N ALA A 20 0.33 12.96 3.12
CA ALA A 20 -0.45 12.15 4.04
C ALA A 20 -0.96 10.92 3.30
N LEU A 21 -1.06 9.78 4.00
CA LEU A 21 -1.66 8.57 3.45
C LEU A 21 -3.05 8.90 2.85
N PRO A 22 -3.30 8.57 1.57
CA PRO A 22 -4.58 8.87 0.95
C PRO A 22 -5.71 8.13 1.67
N ARG A 23 -6.80 8.82 1.98
CA ARG A 23 -7.98 8.22 2.64
C ARG A 23 -8.71 7.23 1.76
N THR A 24 -8.47 7.28 0.45
CA THR A 24 -9.00 6.35 -0.54
C THR A 24 -7.86 5.89 -1.42
N GLY A 25 -7.75 4.59 -1.65
CA GLY A 25 -6.69 4.01 -2.45
C GLY A 25 -7.22 3.07 -3.51
N ILE A 26 -6.42 2.86 -4.55
CA ILE A 26 -6.72 1.94 -5.62
C ILE A 26 -5.73 0.79 -5.60
N PHE A 27 -6.25 -0.42 -5.63
CA PHE A 27 -5.52 -1.63 -5.94
C PHE A 27 -5.64 -1.92 -7.44
N VAL A 28 -4.52 -1.95 -8.13
CA VAL A 28 -4.41 -2.40 -9.52
C VAL A 28 -3.72 -3.74 -9.51
N PRO A 29 -4.46 -4.86 -9.64
CA PRO A 29 -3.89 -6.20 -9.55
C PRO A 29 -2.69 -6.39 -10.46
N GLY A 30 -1.62 -7.01 -9.95
CA GLY A 30 -0.36 -7.24 -10.64
C GLY A 30 0.50 -5.99 -10.86
N ARG A 31 0.07 -4.78 -10.46
CA ARG A 31 0.78 -3.54 -10.78
C ARG A 31 1.09 -2.65 -9.59
N SER A 32 0.08 -2.30 -8.79
CA SER A 32 0.27 -1.33 -7.70
C SER A 32 -0.82 -1.40 -6.64
N LEU A 33 -0.47 -1.00 -5.43
CA LEU A 33 -1.42 -0.78 -4.34
C LEU A 33 -1.15 0.59 -3.71
N GLY A 34 -2.15 1.47 -3.72
CA GLY A 34 -1.99 2.84 -3.21
C GLY A 34 -0.95 3.67 -3.97
N GLY A 35 -0.71 3.37 -5.24
CA GLY A 35 0.33 4.01 -6.06
C GLY A 35 1.72 3.38 -5.93
N ILE A 36 1.94 2.47 -4.98
CA ILE A 36 3.23 1.79 -4.76
C ILE A 36 3.31 0.54 -5.63
N ARG A 37 4.47 0.34 -6.26
CA ARG A 37 4.80 -0.82 -7.09
C ARG A 37 5.91 -1.65 -6.44
N LEU A 38 6.02 -2.90 -6.83
CA LEU A 38 7.19 -3.72 -6.48
C LEU A 38 8.46 -3.12 -7.07
N ASP A 39 9.58 -3.38 -6.44
CA ASP A 39 10.93 -2.92 -6.80
C ASP A 39 11.14 -1.39 -6.75
N GLU A 40 10.14 -0.61 -6.37
CA GLU A 40 10.36 0.81 -6.08
C GLU A 40 11.31 1.01 -4.90
N SER A 41 12.11 2.07 -4.95
CA SER A 41 13.03 2.39 -3.87
C SER A 41 12.30 2.90 -2.62
N ALA A 42 12.89 2.68 -1.46
CA ALA A 42 12.41 3.23 -0.19
C ALA A 42 12.20 4.76 -0.23
N SER A 43 13.02 5.50 -0.98
CA SER A 43 12.84 6.94 -1.16
C SER A 43 11.62 7.30 -1.99
N ALA A 44 11.30 6.53 -3.04
CA ALA A 44 10.08 6.71 -3.83
C ALA A 44 8.83 6.45 -2.98
N VAL A 45 8.82 5.38 -2.17
CA VAL A 45 7.73 5.10 -1.23
C VAL A 45 7.49 6.28 -0.29
N ARG A 46 8.55 6.84 0.32
CA ARG A 46 8.43 8.00 1.21
C ARG A 46 7.91 9.25 0.49
N ALA A 47 8.30 9.46 -0.75
CA ALA A 47 7.81 10.59 -1.54
C ALA A 47 6.29 10.50 -1.81
N VAL A 48 5.75 9.29 -1.97
CA VAL A 48 4.32 9.05 -2.23
C VAL A 48 3.50 9.03 -0.94
N LEU A 49 3.96 8.31 0.09
CA LEU A 49 3.17 8.01 1.29
C LEU A 49 3.54 8.88 2.50
N GLY A 50 4.66 9.60 2.45
CA GLY A 50 5.09 10.47 3.54
C GLY A 50 5.76 9.74 4.71
N PRO A 51 5.60 10.25 5.94
CA PRO A 51 6.18 9.67 7.15
C PRO A 51 5.64 8.27 7.44
N HIS A 52 6.46 7.41 8.04
CA HIS A 52 6.12 6.03 8.35
C HIS A 52 6.58 5.63 9.76
N GLY A 53 5.88 4.66 10.34
CA GLY A 53 6.36 3.86 11.45
C GLY A 53 7.21 2.69 10.95
N VAL A 54 8.04 2.13 11.82
CA VAL A 54 8.86 0.95 11.50
C VAL A 54 8.46 -0.20 12.42
N CYS A 55 8.31 -1.39 11.87
CA CYS A 55 8.10 -2.59 12.68
C CYS A 55 9.41 -2.97 13.37
N VAL A 56 9.41 -2.96 14.69
CA VAL A 56 10.51 -3.47 15.51
C VAL A 56 10.31 -4.97 15.70
N GLY A 57 11.31 -5.78 15.34
CA GLY A 57 11.28 -7.24 15.49
C GLY A 57 10.57 -8.01 14.35
N CYS A 58 10.13 -7.34 13.28
CA CYS A 58 9.67 -8.05 12.08
C CYS A 58 10.83 -8.71 11.34
N ALA A 59 10.56 -9.86 10.70
CA ALA A 59 11.56 -10.61 9.93
C ALA A 59 12.06 -9.83 8.70
N THR A 60 11.23 -8.94 8.17
CA THR A 60 11.57 -8.02 7.06
C THR A 60 11.45 -6.58 7.51
N THR A 61 12.18 -5.67 6.87
CA THR A 61 12.00 -4.24 7.10
C THR A 61 10.61 -3.83 6.65
N THR A 62 9.71 -3.59 7.60
CA THR A 62 8.32 -3.24 7.33
C THR A 62 8.02 -1.83 7.80
N TRP A 63 7.51 -1.02 6.89
CA TRP A 63 7.06 0.34 7.14
C TRP A 63 5.54 0.40 7.22
N TYR A 64 5.03 1.12 8.22
CA TYR A 64 3.60 1.34 8.42
C TYR A 64 3.23 2.77 8.12
N PHE A 65 2.17 2.93 7.34
CA PHE A 65 1.56 4.22 6.98
C PHE A 65 0.11 4.22 7.47
N ASN A 66 -0.14 4.95 8.54
CA ASN A 66 -1.45 5.00 9.20
C ASN A 66 -2.09 6.38 9.02
N TYR A 67 -3.42 6.45 9.04
CA TYR A 67 -4.15 7.72 8.92
C TYR A 67 -3.95 8.64 10.12
N LYS A 68 -3.70 8.06 11.29
CA LYS A 68 -3.44 8.74 12.57
C LYS A 68 -2.40 7.94 13.36
N PRO A 69 -1.68 8.56 14.31
CA PRO A 69 -0.66 7.87 15.11
C PRO A 69 -1.11 6.56 15.77
N PHE A 70 -2.41 6.42 16.09
CA PHE A 70 -2.98 5.26 16.78
C PHE A 70 -4.07 4.54 15.97
N ASP A 71 -4.30 4.93 14.71
CA ASP A 71 -5.22 4.21 13.84
C ASP A 71 -4.48 3.05 13.18
N GLN A 72 -4.88 1.82 13.48
CA GLN A 72 -4.26 0.61 12.92
C GLN A 72 -4.54 0.43 11.43
N ARG A 73 -5.54 1.11 10.88
CA ARG A 73 -5.86 1.06 9.46
C ARG A 73 -4.84 1.83 8.63
N GLY A 74 -4.54 1.33 7.46
CA GLY A 74 -3.59 1.98 6.57
C GLY A 74 -2.95 1.03 5.57
N LEU A 75 -1.66 1.21 5.37
CA LEU A 75 -0.85 0.46 4.43
C LEU A 75 0.44 0.01 5.10
N ALA A 76 0.89 -1.21 4.80
CA ALA A 76 2.22 -1.67 5.12
C ALA A 76 3.03 -1.89 3.85
N VAL A 77 4.32 -1.55 3.89
CA VAL A 77 5.28 -1.78 2.81
C VAL A 77 6.47 -2.54 3.37
N GLU A 78 6.72 -3.71 2.81
CA GLU A 78 7.91 -4.51 3.12
C GLU A 78 9.03 -4.18 2.14
N LEU A 79 10.25 -4.06 2.65
CA LEU A 79 11.43 -3.75 1.89
C LEU A 79 12.47 -4.86 2.02
N THR A 80 12.98 -5.32 0.88
CA THR A 80 14.12 -6.22 0.79
C THR A 80 15.20 -5.53 -0.03
N GLY A 81 16.41 -5.39 0.55
CA GLY A 81 17.50 -4.67 -0.12
C GLY A 81 17.16 -3.21 -0.44
N GLY A 82 16.30 -2.56 0.35
CA GLY A 82 15.86 -1.16 0.14
C GLY A 82 14.83 -0.97 -0.98
N ARG A 83 14.27 -2.06 -1.50
CA ARG A 83 13.24 -2.06 -2.54
C ARG A 83 11.96 -2.73 -2.04
N VAL A 84 10.82 -2.30 -2.54
CA VAL A 84 9.50 -2.86 -2.21
C VAL A 84 9.43 -4.32 -2.63
N SER A 85 9.26 -5.22 -1.67
CA SER A 85 9.01 -6.65 -1.90
C SER A 85 7.55 -7.04 -1.71
N ALA A 86 6.82 -6.29 -0.88
CA ALA A 86 5.38 -6.44 -0.72
C ALA A 86 4.76 -5.11 -0.26
N VAL A 87 3.50 -4.91 -0.62
CA VAL A 87 2.66 -3.83 -0.11
C VAL A 87 1.27 -4.38 0.14
N TYR A 88 0.67 -4.08 1.30
CA TYR A 88 -0.64 -4.59 1.67
C TYR A 88 -1.39 -3.63 2.59
N THR A 89 -2.73 -3.71 2.56
CA THR A 89 -3.56 -2.91 3.46
C THR A 89 -3.50 -3.48 4.88
N LEU A 90 -3.49 -2.58 5.86
CA LEU A 90 -3.61 -2.91 7.27
C LEU A 90 -5.07 -2.76 7.67
N TRP A 91 -5.63 -3.81 8.26
CA TRP A 91 -7.02 -3.85 8.67
C TRP A 91 -7.92 -3.50 7.47
N GLN A 92 -9.13 -3.07 7.67
CA GLN A 92 -10.06 -2.71 6.61
C GLN A 92 -10.10 -1.16 6.40
N PRO A 93 -9.16 -0.57 5.65
CA PRO A 93 -9.17 0.88 5.43
C PRO A 93 -10.37 1.30 4.59
N THR A 94 -11.13 2.28 5.07
CA THR A 94 -12.33 2.78 4.40
C THR A 94 -11.99 3.44 3.06
N GLY A 95 -12.80 3.19 2.04
CA GLY A 95 -12.67 3.83 0.72
C GLY A 95 -11.62 3.20 -0.20
N TRP A 96 -10.96 2.12 0.21
CA TRP A 96 -10.06 1.38 -0.65
C TRP A 96 -10.81 0.41 -1.56
N ARG A 97 -10.44 0.35 -2.83
CA ARG A 97 -11.06 -0.48 -3.86
C ARG A 97 -10.04 -1.01 -4.84
N ALA A 98 -10.35 -2.12 -5.46
CA ALA A 98 -9.60 -2.57 -6.63
C ALA A 98 -10.07 -1.84 -7.89
N ALA A 99 -9.24 -1.86 -8.92
CA ALA A 99 -9.66 -1.51 -10.28
C ALA A 99 -10.94 -2.33 -10.64
N LYS A 100 -11.83 -1.75 -11.42
CA LYS A 100 -13.19 -2.28 -11.72
C LYS A 100 -14.20 -2.19 -10.56
N GLY A 101 -13.93 -1.40 -9.52
CA GLY A 101 -14.91 -1.04 -8.51
C GLY A 101 -15.10 -2.03 -7.36
N LEU A 102 -14.33 -3.11 -7.28
CA LEU A 102 -14.39 -4.05 -6.17
C LEU A 102 -13.95 -3.36 -4.87
N GLN A 103 -14.85 -3.28 -3.89
CA GLN A 103 -14.64 -2.57 -2.63
C GLN A 103 -14.36 -3.53 -1.48
N LEU A 104 -13.68 -3.05 -0.43
CA LEU A 104 -13.57 -3.78 0.82
C LEU A 104 -14.95 -3.94 1.48
N GLY A 105 -15.17 -5.07 2.14
CA GLY A 105 -16.45 -5.42 2.78
C GLY A 105 -17.39 -6.26 1.92
N VAL A 106 -17.15 -6.38 0.61
CA VAL A 106 -17.98 -7.27 -0.24
C VAL A 106 -17.83 -8.73 0.15
N VAL A 107 -18.87 -9.51 -0.09
CA VAL A 107 -18.86 -10.95 0.15
C VAL A 107 -17.96 -11.68 -0.85
N GLU A 108 -17.41 -12.81 -0.45
CA GLU A 108 -16.46 -13.59 -1.25
C GLU A 108 -17.01 -14.03 -2.61
N ALA A 109 -18.30 -14.34 -2.71
CA ALA A 109 -18.93 -14.66 -3.99
C ALA A 109 -18.80 -13.52 -5.01
N GLN A 110 -18.93 -12.26 -4.56
CA GLN A 110 -18.77 -11.08 -5.41
C GLN A 110 -17.30 -10.87 -5.80
N LEU A 111 -16.35 -11.19 -4.90
CA LEU A 111 -14.92 -11.18 -5.21
C LEU A 111 -14.63 -12.13 -6.37
N THR A 112 -15.03 -13.41 -6.28
CA THR A 112 -14.82 -14.42 -7.32
C THR A 112 -15.43 -14.02 -8.67
N THR A 113 -16.63 -13.43 -8.66
CA THR A 113 -17.28 -12.92 -9.88
C THR A 113 -16.48 -11.80 -10.54
N SER A 114 -15.83 -10.95 -9.74
CA SER A 114 -15.07 -9.78 -10.24
C SER A 114 -13.65 -10.11 -10.70
N THR A 115 -13.02 -11.12 -10.10
CA THR A 115 -11.60 -11.45 -10.34
C THR A 115 -11.39 -12.71 -11.18
N GLY A 116 -12.38 -13.60 -11.23
CA GLY A 116 -12.23 -14.96 -11.71
C GLY A 116 -11.68 -15.90 -10.62
N PRO A 117 -11.26 -17.12 -11.00
CA PRO A 117 -10.74 -18.12 -10.06
C PRO A 117 -9.50 -17.62 -9.31
N LEU A 118 -9.46 -17.86 -8.01
CA LEU A 118 -8.35 -17.52 -7.13
C LEU A 118 -7.91 -18.76 -6.36
N VAL A 119 -6.61 -18.87 -6.08
CA VAL A 119 -6.07 -19.91 -5.19
C VAL A 119 -6.34 -19.49 -3.75
N SER A 120 -6.88 -20.43 -2.96
CA SER A 120 -7.11 -20.21 -1.52
C SER A 120 -5.93 -20.68 -0.71
N ILE A 121 -5.41 -19.83 0.17
CA ILE A 121 -4.36 -20.14 1.13
C ILE A 121 -4.86 -19.75 2.52
N ALA A 122 -4.95 -20.74 3.42
CA ALA A 122 -5.34 -20.49 4.81
C ALA A 122 -4.19 -19.82 5.56
N CYS A 123 -4.50 -18.73 6.25
CA CYS A 123 -3.61 -17.99 7.13
C CYS A 123 -4.14 -18.04 8.57
N SER A 124 -3.40 -17.47 9.52
CA SER A 124 -3.87 -17.44 10.92
C SER A 124 -5.00 -16.43 11.09
N GLY A 125 -6.25 -16.91 11.16
CA GLY A 125 -7.45 -16.11 11.40
C GLY A 125 -8.07 -15.45 10.16
N TYR A 126 -7.55 -15.73 8.95
CA TYR A 126 -8.09 -15.25 7.68
C TYR A 126 -7.65 -16.13 6.51
N ASP A 127 -8.24 -15.92 5.36
CA ASP A 127 -7.85 -16.55 4.10
C ASP A 127 -7.24 -15.54 3.14
N ALA A 128 -6.18 -15.94 2.44
CA ALA A 128 -5.64 -15.22 1.31
C ALA A 128 -6.17 -15.84 0.01
N ARG A 129 -6.90 -15.07 -0.79
CA ARG A 129 -7.31 -15.42 -2.15
C ARG A 129 -6.31 -14.82 -3.12
N VAL A 130 -5.64 -15.65 -3.87
CA VAL A 130 -4.43 -15.29 -4.61
C VAL A 130 -4.66 -15.42 -6.12
N ALA A 131 -4.34 -14.37 -6.85
CA ALA A 131 -4.14 -14.39 -8.29
C ALA A 131 -2.63 -14.31 -8.57
N ASP A 132 -2.05 -15.41 -9.03
CA ASP A 132 -0.65 -15.46 -9.40
C ASP A 132 -0.42 -14.87 -10.79
N GLY A 133 0.59 -14.01 -10.89
CA GLY A 133 1.19 -13.56 -12.13
C GLY A 133 2.64 -14.00 -12.21
N THR A 134 3.29 -13.76 -13.34
CA THR A 134 4.69 -14.15 -13.57
C THR A 134 5.67 -13.42 -12.65
N GLU A 135 5.44 -12.14 -12.39
CA GLU A 135 6.33 -11.28 -11.59
C GLU A 135 5.71 -10.89 -10.25
N ALA A 136 4.40 -10.75 -10.23
CA ALA A 136 3.65 -10.27 -9.07
C ALA A 136 2.46 -11.15 -8.73
N ARG A 137 2.21 -11.29 -7.45
CA ARG A 137 1.06 -11.95 -6.86
C ARG A 137 0.11 -10.89 -6.32
N SER A 138 -1.16 -10.97 -6.74
CA SER A 138 -2.25 -10.16 -6.19
C SER A 138 -2.99 -10.94 -5.13
N VAL A 139 -3.14 -10.35 -3.96
CA VAL A 139 -3.76 -11.02 -2.81
C VAL A 139 -5.00 -10.25 -2.36
N TYR A 140 -6.05 -10.99 -2.07
CA TYR A 140 -7.30 -10.51 -1.51
C TYR A 140 -7.50 -11.21 -0.17
N TYR A 141 -7.39 -10.46 0.91
CA TYR A 141 -7.55 -10.99 2.25
C TYR A 141 -9.02 -11.08 2.60
N VAL A 142 -9.46 -12.27 3.03
CA VAL A 142 -10.85 -12.56 3.37
C VAL A 142 -10.94 -12.92 4.84
N VAL A 143 -11.79 -12.20 5.57
CA VAL A 143 -12.10 -12.45 6.98
C VAL A 143 -13.60 -12.67 7.09
N GLN A 144 -14.00 -13.78 7.70
CA GLN A 144 -15.42 -14.14 7.88
C GLN A 144 -16.24 -14.04 6.58
N GLY A 145 -15.67 -14.52 5.46
CA GLY A 145 -16.34 -14.51 4.15
C GLY A 145 -16.49 -13.14 3.47
N LYS A 146 -15.78 -12.11 3.97
CA LYS A 146 -15.80 -10.75 3.39
C LYS A 146 -14.39 -10.30 3.01
N LEU A 147 -14.29 -9.61 1.89
CA LEU A 147 -13.04 -8.98 1.47
C LEU A 147 -12.61 -7.90 2.47
N TRP A 148 -11.48 -8.08 3.08
CA TRP A 148 -10.99 -7.26 4.19
C TRP A 148 -9.78 -6.43 3.84
N GLY A 149 -8.98 -6.87 2.87
CA GLY A 149 -7.77 -6.17 2.47
C GLY A 149 -7.25 -6.60 1.12
N PHE A 150 -6.25 -5.87 0.64
CA PHE A 150 -5.51 -6.13 -0.58
C PHE A 150 -4.03 -6.30 -0.29
N GLY A 151 -3.34 -7.09 -1.12
CA GLY A 151 -1.90 -7.22 -1.11
C GLY A 151 -1.33 -7.34 -2.53
N LEU A 152 -0.14 -6.80 -2.72
CA LEU A 152 0.68 -6.98 -3.89
C LEU A 152 2.07 -7.38 -3.44
N MET A 153 2.63 -8.45 -3.97
CA MET A 153 3.94 -8.96 -3.59
C MET A 153 4.59 -9.69 -4.75
N HIS A 154 5.89 -9.96 -4.65
CA HIS A 154 6.57 -10.78 -5.64
C HIS A 154 5.94 -12.16 -5.79
N ALA A 155 6.02 -12.73 -6.99
CA ALA A 155 5.62 -14.10 -7.25
C ALA A 155 6.30 -15.04 -6.24
N HIS A 156 5.58 -16.06 -5.76
CA HIS A 156 6.04 -17.03 -4.76
C HIS A 156 6.26 -16.49 -3.33
N ALA A 157 6.10 -15.17 -3.08
CA ALA A 157 6.11 -14.66 -1.71
C ALA A 157 4.95 -15.26 -0.90
N ASN A 158 5.19 -15.52 0.38
CA ASN A 158 4.12 -15.97 1.28
C ASN A 158 3.03 -14.89 1.36
N PRO A 159 1.76 -15.19 1.08
CA PRO A 159 0.68 -14.19 1.14
C PRO A 159 0.20 -13.92 2.57
N CYS A 160 0.50 -14.78 3.54
CA CYS A 160 0.09 -14.58 4.93
C CYS A 160 0.95 -13.49 5.61
N ARG A 161 0.29 -12.59 6.32
CA ARG A 161 0.88 -11.43 7.00
C ARG A 161 0.39 -11.35 8.45
#